data_7c779e25a7ab666074b5d35e10e5413f
#
_entry.id   7c779e25a7ab666074b5d35e10e5413f
#
_cell.length_a   1.000
_cell.length_b   1.000
_cell.length_c   1.000
_cell.angle_alpha   90.00
_cell.angle_beta   90.00
_cell.angle_gamma   90.00
#
_symmetry.space_group_name_H-M   'P 1'
#
loop_
_entity.id
_entity.type
_entity.pdbx_description
1 polymer ?
#
loop_
_entity_poly.entity_id
_entity_poly.type
_entity_poly.pdbx_seq_one_letter_code
_entity_poly.pdbx_strand_id
1 'polypeptide(L)'
;MREWIVTNGLGSYASLTHSGETTSKFHGLLVASLEPPTKRWMFVSNVIDRIQSKEQVISLKDQKCKFQFDYFPSLLYQFDGVYLKKTFFMEYGKNTSIIKYTISTNKPLVLSHIPIINSRHFYDMTSPGSASFSQNVIEHGVSVNLENCQKTLKILLKNSCYLPDGFWEEFFYKKDKERYDSWRDHNFHIGEFQVPLKQSAEYYLMFTIENEPWDDPSHIYNREMQRKERLLTQAMLPRACNELVLSADNFVVRKGSGRSIVAGYHWFSDWGRDTLIALPGITLVTKRFDDAKQILESYGKYCRKGLIPNVFGERDSQPMYNTVDASLWYVDRVYQYLKYTNDMQCVEALWPTLQSIIDHYKNGTDFGIHMDSDFLISHGEGLTWMDVKIGNSYITPRSKKAVEIQALWYNALRIMSTLATFLDKENQYSGLAENVKESFRQQYIHPYDVIDTKDLSMRPNQIFLVSLDFPMIEKQMQRWIVGEVQKSLVTLFGLRSLSPQDSRYKGTYLGNHHRDYAYHNGTVWPWLLGPFIKAYIKVHDHDAAQRRYAFHTFLQPMLDVYGESWDGSLYEIFDGDPPFSPQGCITQAWSVAEVLRTWVEDIDNITPHYESLLLHEIGV
;
A
#
# COMPACT_ATOMS: atom_id res chain seq x y z
N MET A 1 17.55 2.06 7.54
CA MET A 1 16.89 2.41 8.82
C MET A 1 15.41 2.21 8.62
N ARG A 2 14.73 1.43 9.50
CA ARG A 2 13.28 1.17 9.38
C ARG A 2 12.48 2.42 9.73
N GLU A 3 11.29 2.51 9.18
CA GLU A 3 10.34 3.61 9.37
C GLU A 3 9.01 3.04 9.84
N TRP A 4 8.23 3.83 10.55
CA TRP A 4 6.88 3.50 10.96
C TRP A 4 5.87 4.45 10.32
N ILE A 5 4.61 4.05 10.24
CA ILE A 5 3.53 4.88 9.74
C ILE A 5 2.25 4.66 10.55
N VAL A 6 1.47 5.72 10.71
CA VAL A 6 0.07 5.70 11.15
C VAL A 6 -0.74 6.56 10.20
N THR A 7 -1.99 6.19 9.96
CA THR A 7 -2.90 6.83 9.00
C THR A 7 -4.25 7.13 9.64
N ASN A 8 -5.07 7.94 8.97
CA ASN A 8 -6.36 8.36 9.48
C ASN A 8 -7.56 7.97 8.59
N GLY A 9 -7.36 7.13 7.57
CA GLY A 9 -8.43 6.78 6.62
C GLY A 9 -8.81 7.89 5.63
N LEU A 10 -8.03 8.98 5.55
CA LEU A 10 -8.21 10.06 4.57
C LEU A 10 -7.06 10.14 3.54
N GLY A 11 -6.04 9.28 3.66
CA GLY A 11 -4.79 9.39 2.90
C GLY A 11 -3.72 10.23 3.60
N SER A 12 -4.05 10.82 4.74
CA SER A 12 -3.09 11.51 5.62
C SER A 12 -2.32 10.51 6.46
N TYR A 13 -1.13 10.92 6.89
CA TYR A 13 -0.28 10.06 7.71
C TYR A 13 0.63 10.85 8.67
N ALA A 14 1.14 10.12 9.67
CA ALA A 14 2.33 10.47 10.42
C ALA A 14 3.36 9.35 10.26
N SER A 15 4.63 9.72 10.03
CA SER A 15 5.71 8.77 9.77
C SER A 15 7.08 9.38 10.09
N LEU A 16 7.90 8.63 10.80
CA LEU A 16 9.33 8.91 11.06
C LEU A 16 10.12 7.60 11.03
N THR A 17 11.42 7.68 11.26
CA THR A 17 12.26 6.49 11.48
C THR A 17 11.99 5.86 12.86
N HIS A 18 12.42 4.62 13.07
CA HIS A 18 12.39 3.96 14.39
C HIS A 18 13.26 4.67 15.44
N SER A 19 14.11 5.63 15.04
CA SER A 19 14.85 6.51 15.96
C SER A 19 14.17 7.88 16.17
N GLY A 20 13.04 8.15 15.51
CA GLY A 20 12.33 9.43 15.58
C GLY A 20 12.94 10.53 14.71
N GLU A 21 13.86 10.18 13.81
CA GLU A 21 14.53 11.12 12.91
C GLU A 21 13.72 11.37 11.62
N THR A 22 13.86 12.57 11.07
CA THR A 22 13.36 12.97 9.76
C THR A 22 14.49 12.80 8.73
N THR A 23 14.47 11.74 7.94
CA THR A 23 15.50 11.41 6.94
C THR A 23 15.00 11.52 5.50
N SER A 24 13.73 11.82 5.30
CA SER A 24 13.07 12.00 4.00
C SER A 24 12.13 13.20 4.04
N LYS A 25 11.95 13.86 2.89
CA LYS A 25 10.98 14.95 2.69
C LYS A 25 9.52 14.52 2.95
N PHE A 26 9.29 13.22 2.91
CA PHE A 26 7.98 12.61 3.17
C PHE A 26 7.72 12.33 4.66
N HIS A 27 8.74 12.38 5.51
CA HIS A 27 8.57 12.24 6.95
C HIS A 27 7.89 13.47 7.55
N GLY A 28 6.91 13.23 8.39
CA GLY A 28 6.22 14.27 9.13
C GLY A 28 5.28 13.68 10.18
N LEU A 29 4.95 14.47 11.18
CA LEU A 29 3.99 14.13 12.23
C LEU A 29 2.55 14.51 11.85
N LEU A 30 2.39 15.39 10.84
CA LEU A 30 1.10 15.63 10.20
C LEU A 30 1.32 15.97 8.72
N VAL A 31 1.13 14.97 7.87
CA VAL A 31 0.98 15.13 6.42
C VAL A 31 -0.48 14.89 6.10
N ALA A 32 -1.23 15.98 5.87
CA ALA A 32 -2.68 15.93 5.76
C ALA A 32 -3.14 15.92 4.30
N SER A 33 -4.09 15.05 3.98
CA SER A 33 -4.80 15.05 2.70
C SER A 33 -5.88 16.13 2.74
N LEU A 34 -5.77 17.12 1.87
CA LEU A 34 -6.74 18.24 1.76
C LEU A 34 -7.95 17.87 0.92
N GLU A 35 -7.80 16.93 -0.02
CA GLU A 35 -8.85 16.32 -0.83
C GLU A 35 -8.69 14.78 -0.81
N PRO A 36 -9.26 14.10 0.19
CA PRO A 36 -9.04 12.68 0.36
C PRO A 36 -9.27 11.82 -0.90
N PRO A 37 -8.30 10.95 -1.27
CA PRO A 37 -7.05 10.65 -0.55
C PRO A 37 -5.82 11.43 -1.05
N THR A 38 -5.99 12.44 -1.88
CA THR A 38 -4.96 13.20 -2.60
C THR A 38 -4.72 14.60 -2.00
N LYS A 39 -3.89 15.41 -2.67
CA LYS A 39 -3.47 16.76 -2.24
C LYS A 39 -2.86 16.74 -0.85
N ARG A 40 -1.89 15.88 -0.65
CA ARG A 40 -1.19 15.73 0.63
C ARG A 40 -0.24 16.90 0.87
N TRP A 41 -0.40 17.51 2.04
CA TRP A 41 0.29 18.73 2.45
C TRP A 41 1.02 18.52 3.77
N MET A 42 2.28 18.92 3.83
CA MET A 42 3.11 18.86 5.03
C MET A 42 2.76 20.02 5.97
N PHE A 43 2.34 19.71 7.19
CA PHE A 43 2.03 20.67 8.24
C PHE A 43 3.04 20.62 9.40
N VAL A 44 3.36 19.42 9.89
CA VAL A 44 4.30 19.22 10.99
C VAL A 44 5.35 18.22 10.56
N SER A 45 6.60 18.66 10.48
CA SER A 45 7.73 17.80 10.09
C SER A 45 8.21 16.93 11.26
N ASN A 46 8.39 17.53 12.45
CA ASN A 46 8.84 16.82 13.64
C ASN A 46 8.57 17.64 14.91
N VAL A 47 8.96 17.09 16.06
CA VAL A 47 9.05 17.78 17.36
C VAL A 47 10.43 17.48 17.96
N ILE A 48 11.17 18.52 18.29
CA ILE A 48 12.40 18.39 19.07
C ILE A 48 12.02 18.40 20.55
N ASP A 49 12.34 17.32 21.25
CA ASP A 49 12.08 17.18 22.67
C ASP A 49 13.38 17.35 23.47
N ARG A 50 13.31 18.15 24.53
CA ARG A 50 14.40 18.34 25.49
C ARG A 50 13.90 18.10 26.90
N ILE A 51 14.76 17.56 27.75
CA ILE A 51 14.50 17.42 29.19
C ILE A 51 15.50 18.29 29.93
N GLN A 52 14.99 19.20 30.71
CA GLN A 52 15.78 20.08 31.55
C GLN A 52 15.64 19.68 33.03
N SER A 53 16.74 19.35 33.66
CA SER A 53 16.89 19.21 35.10
C SER A 53 17.63 20.43 35.68
N LYS A 54 17.84 20.47 36.99
CA LYS A 54 18.67 21.52 37.62
C LYS A 54 20.13 21.50 37.16
N GLU A 55 20.59 20.34 36.68
CA GLU A 55 22.01 20.08 36.40
C GLU A 55 22.35 20.13 34.91
N GLN A 56 21.42 19.79 34.05
CA GLN A 56 21.68 19.67 32.62
C GLN A 56 20.41 19.75 31.75
N VAL A 57 20.64 20.05 30.47
CA VAL A 57 19.64 19.92 29.40
C VAL A 57 20.01 18.75 28.49
N ILE A 58 19.11 17.82 28.32
CA ILE A 58 19.28 16.61 27.50
C ILE A 58 18.34 16.69 26.30
N SER A 59 18.87 16.63 25.08
CA SER A 59 18.06 16.46 23.88
C SER A 59 17.75 14.98 23.66
N LEU A 60 16.47 14.63 23.41
CA LEU A 60 16.10 13.24 23.10
C LEU A 60 16.68 12.77 21.77
N LYS A 61 17.00 13.68 20.86
CA LYS A 61 17.69 13.39 19.60
C LYS A 61 19.05 12.70 19.82
N ASP A 62 19.74 13.02 20.92
CA ASP A 62 21.06 12.50 21.25
C ASP A 62 21.00 11.23 22.11
N GLN A 63 19.79 10.76 22.45
CA GLN A 63 19.55 9.57 23.27
C GLN A 63 19.16 8.37 22.42
N LYS A 64 19.66 7.19 22.82
CA LYS A 64 19.22 5.93 22.23
C LYS A 64 17.77 5.65 22.62
N CYS A 65 16.95 5.28 21.66
CA CYS A 65 15.58 4.81 21.90
C CYS A 65 15.39 3.37 21.41
N LYS A 66 14.39 2.71 21.98
CA LYS A 66 13.88 1.42 21.51
C LYS A 66 12.54 1.64 20.84
N PHE A 67 12.39 1.16 19.62
CA PHE A 67 11.09 1.13 18.94
C PHE A 67 10.24 -0.05 19.45
N GLN A 68 8.95 0.20 19.64
CA GLN A 68 7.95 -0.80 19.98
C GLN A 68 6.67 -0.53 19.18
N PHE A 69 6.04 -1.58 18.71
CA PHE A 69 4.72 -1.55 18.09
C PHE A 69 3.78 -2.50 18.84
N ASP A 70 2.63 -1.96 19.23
CA ASP A 70 1.48 -2.75 19.71
C ASP A 70 0.29 -2.43 18.77
N TYR A 71 -0.55 -1.46 19.15
CA TYR A 71 -1.56 -0.86 18.27
C TYR A 71 -1.05 0.39 17.56
N PHE A 72 -0.04 1.02 18.17
CA PHE A 72 0.57 2.27 17.71
C PHE A 72 2.09 2.21 17.86
N PRO A 73 2.84 2.88 16.95
CA PRO A 73 4.28 3.01 17.10
C PRO A 73 4.63 3.82 18.34
N SER A 74 5.66 3.39 19.04
CA SER A 74 6.18 4.04 20.25
C SER A 74 7.70 4.07 20.27
N LEU A 75 8.26 5.16 20.80
CA LEU A 75 9.68 5.31 21.09
C LEU A 75 9.89 5.35 22.59
N LEU A 76 10.75 4.47 23.09
CA LEU A 76 11.05 4.32 24.51
C LEU A 76 12.46 4.79 24.77
N TYR A 77 12.60 5.72 25.73
CA TYR A 77 13.88 6.28 26.19
C TYR A 77 14.06 5.94 27.67
N GLN A 78 15.30 5.60 28.04
CA GLN A 78 15.66 5.33 29.43
C GLN A 78 17.05 5.88 29.71
N PHE A 79 17.16 6.86 30.57
CA PHE A 79 18.42 7.51 30.99
C PHE A 79 18.25 8.24 32.32
N ASP A 80 19.27 8.31 33.14
CA ASP A 80 19.37 9.10 34.40
C ASP A 80 18.16 8.97 35.34
N GLY A 81 17.56 7.79 35.42
CA GLY A 81 16.36 7.52 36.23
C GLY A 81 15.05 8.06 35.64
N VAL A 82 15.08 8.51 34.41
CA VAL A 82 13.90 8.90 33.62
C VAL A 82 13.55 7.78 32.67
N TYR A 83 12.28 7.36 32.66
CA TYR A 83 11.68 6.53 31.63
C TYR A 83 10.64 7.37 30.88
N LEU A 84 10.78 7.43 29.55
CA LEU A 84 9.87 8.20 28.69
C LEU A 84 9.43 7.35 27.51
N LYS A 85 8.09 7.24 27.31
CA LYS A 85 7.47 6.62 26.15
C LYS A 85 6.71 7.69 25.35
N LYS A 86 7.01 7.78 24.04
CA LYS A 86 6.27 8.59 23.07
C LYS A 86 5.45 7.64 22.21
N THR A 87 4.13 7.72 22.22
CA THR A 87 3.23 6.92 21.39
C THR A 87 2.55 7.81 20.36
N PHE A 88 2.58 7.43 19.09
CA PHE A 88 2.09 8.22 17.97
C PHE A 88 0.80 7.61 17.43
N PHE A 89 -0.25 8.43 17.25
CA PHE A 89 -1.50 8.00 16.65
C PHE A 89 -2.22 9.15 15.95
N MET A 90 -3.17 8.81 15.08
CA MET A 90 -4.03 9.77 14.40
C MET A 90 -5.49 9.47 14.71
N GLU A 91 -6.34 10.50 14.73
CA GLU A 91 -7.79 10.36 14.83
C GLU A 91 -8.36 9.93 13.47
N TYR A 92 -9.04 8.78 13.43
CA TYR A 92 -9.63 8.26 12.20
C TYR A 92 -10.71 9.20 11.65
N GLY A 93 -10.62 9.52 10.36
CA GLY A 93 -11.55 10.42 9.68
C GLY A 93 -11.28 11.91 9.85
N LYS A 94 -10.21 12.30 10.59
CA LYS A 94 -9.81 13.70 10.80
C LYS A 94 -8.33 13.92 10.56
N ASN A 95 -7.96 15.11 10.12
CA ASN A 95 -6.57 15.54 9.94
C ASN A 95 -5.97 16.00 11.28
N THR A 96 -5.92 15.06 12.22
CA THR A 96 -5.44 15.25 13.59
C THR A 96 -4.43 14.16 13.93
N SER A 97 -3.23 14.57 14.33
CA SER A 97 -2.15 13.70 14.79
C SER A 97 -1.80 14.02 16.25
N ILE A 98 -1.50 13.01 17.04
CA ILE A 98 -1.31 13.15 18.47
C ILE A 98 -0.10 12.34 18.92
N ILE A 99 0.69 12.94 19.81
CA ILE A 99 1.75 12.26 20.55
C ILE A 99 1.32 12.15 22.00
N LYS A 100 1.21 10.92 22.50
CA LYS A 100 1.03 10.65 23.93
C LYS A 100 2.39 10.48 24.57
N TYR A 101 2.67 11.29 25.58
CA TYR A 101 3.86 11.19 26.43
C TYR A 101 3.50 10.49 27.73
N THR A 102 4.20 9.43 28.07
CA THR A 102 4.14 8.76 29.37
C THR A 102 5.51 8.81 29.99
N ILE A 103 5.63 9.47 31.15
CA ILE A 103 6.91 9.74 31.78
C ILE A 103 6.88 9.22 33.21
N SER A 104 7.91 8.46 33.58
CA SER A 104 8.20 8.06 34.95
C SER A 104 9.50 8.70 35.41
N THR A 105 9.45 9.47 36.48
CA THR A 105 10.60 10.16 37.07
C THR A 105 10.41 10.31 38.58
N ASN A 106 11.50 10.30 39.32
CA ASN A 106 11.56 10.58 40.74
C ASN A 106 12.16 11.96 41.06
N LYS A 107 12.49 12.76 40.03
CA LYS A 107 13.09 14.09 40.15
C LYS A 107 12.21 15.12 39.42
N PRO A 108 12.11 16.36 39.95
CA PRO A 108 11.50 17.44 39.21
C PRO A 108 12.28 17.74 37.94
N LEU A 109 11.57 17.90 36.81
CA LEU A 109 12.15 18.25 35.51
C LEU A 109 11.16 19.09 34.68
N VAL A 110 11.66 19.72 33.63
CA VAL A 110 10.83 20.40 32.62
C VAL A 110 11.05 19.69 31.29
N LEU A 111 9.94 19.27 30.66
CA LEU A 111 9.98 18.84 29.27
C LEU A 111 9.68 20.03 28.37
N SER A 112 10.53 20.19 27.36
CA SER A 112 10.38 21.19 26.31
C SER A 112 10.09 20.50 24.99
N HIS A 113 9.02 20.93 24.33
CA HIS A 113 8.60 20.47 23.03
C HIS A 113 8.67 21.60 22.03
N ILE A 114 9.50 21.45 21.00
CA ILE A 114 9.70 22.44 19.94
C ILE A 114 9.13 21.87 18.64
N PRO A 115 7.90 22.22 18.26
CA PRO A 115 7.32 21.79 17.00
C PRO A 115 8.02 22.42 15.81
N ILE A 116 8.32 21.59 14.81
CA ILE A 116 8.90 21.98 13.54
C ILE A 116 7.82 21.86 12.49
N ILE A 117 7.43 22.98 11.89
CA ILE A 117 6.33 23.03 10.92
C ILE A 117 6.83 23.33 9.52
N ASN A 118 5.96 23.05 8.54
CA ASN A 118 6.14 23.44 7.15
C ASN A 118 4.78 23.77 6.53
N SER A 119 4.76 24.32 5.33
CA SER A 119 3.56 24.49 4.53
C SER A 119 3.90 24.29 3.06
N ARG A 120 3.86 23.06 2.60
CA ARG A 120 4.18 22.67 1.23
C ARG A 120 3.41 21.43 0.80
N HIS A 121 3.16 21.31 -0.50
CA HIS A 121 2.79 20.01 -1.05
C HIS A 121 3.92 19.01 -0.75
N PHE A 122 3.60 17.80 -0.35
CA PHE A 122 4.58 16.85 0.21
C PHE A 122 5.67 16.41 -0.79
N TYR A 123 5.46 16.56 -2.11
CA TYR A 123 6.50 16.36 -3.13
C TYR A 123 7.47 17.54 -3.27
N ASP A 124 7.06 18.74 -2.85
CA ASP A 124 7.84 19.97 -3.07
C ASP A 124 8.80 20.22 -1.90
N MET A 125 9.66 21.22 -2.06
CA MET A 125 10.59 21.70 -1.04
C MET A 125 10.28 23.16 -0.72
N THR A 126 10.55 23.58 0.51
CA THR A 126 10.38 24.96 0.96
C THR A 126 11.70 25.70 0.93
N SER A 127 11.66 26.94 0.47
CA SER A 127 12.74 27.92 0.60
C SER A 127 12.32 29.05 1.55
N PRO A 128 13.26 29.71 2.25
CA PRO A 128 12.91 30.88 3.07
C PRO A 128 12.10 31.91 2.27
N GLY A 129 10.97 32.35 2.82
CA GLY A 129 10.08 33.30 2.17
C GLY A 129 9.04 32.69 1.21
N SER A 130 9.10 31.39 0.90
CA SER A 130 8.07 30.71 0.08
C SER A 130 6.80 30.35 0.85
N ALA A 131 6.85 30.41 2.19
CA ALA A 131 5.71 30.24 3.08
C ALA A 131 5.72 31.33 4.15
N SER A 132 4.54 31.81 4.53
CA SER A 132 4.32 32.80 5.57
C SER A 132 3.48 32.21 6.68
N PHE A 133 3.89 32.45 7.92
CA PHE A 133 3.24 31.94 9.13
C PHE A 133 2.93 33.10 10.08
N SER A 134 1.66 33.18 10.53
CA SER A 134 1.28 34.06 11.61
C SER A 134 0.76 33.25 12.79
N GLN A 135 1.26 33.58 14.00
CA GLN A 135 0.94 32.84 15.22
C GLN A 135 0.02 33.64 16.13
N ASN A 136 -0.96 32.97 16.73
CA ASN A 136 -1.79 33.51 17.80
C ASN A 136 -1.81 32.51 18.96
N VAL A 137 -1.49 32.95 20.16
CA VAL A 137 -1.65 32.14 21.37
C VAL A 137 -3.13 31.97 21.64
N ILE A 138 -3.55 30.74 21.85
CA ILE A 138 -4.94 30.35 22.13
C ILE A 138 -5.00 29.56 23.44
N GLU A 139 -6.21 29.29 23.92
CA GLU A 139 -6.39 28.42 25.08
C GLU A 139 -5.76 27.04 24.80
N HIS A 140 -4.88 26.61 25.69
CA HIS A 140 -4.13 25.36 25.60
C HIS A 140 -3.12 25.24 24.45
N GLY A 141 -2.70 26.33 23.79
CA GLY A 141 -1.71 26.20 22.76
C GLY A 141 -1.51 27.41 21.84
N VAL A 142 -1.26 27.12 20.56
CA VAL A 142 -1.04 28.11 19.50
C VAL A 142 -1.79 27.72 18.23
N SER A 143 -2.36 28.72 17.56
CA SER A 143 -2.86 28.60 16.19
C SER A 143 -1.87 29.28 15.24
N VAL A 144 -1.55 28.59 14.13
CA VAL A 144 -0.65 29.09 13.08
C VAL A 144 -1.42 29.15 11.78
N ASN A 145 -1.58 30.36 11.23
CA ASN A 145 -2.19 30.53 9.93
C ASN A 145 -1.16 30.27 8.82
N LEU A 146 -1.53 29.48 7.83
CA LEU A 146 -0.70 29.03 6.72
C LEU A 146 -1.30 29.65 5.45
N GLU A 147 -0.74 30.77 4.99
CA GLU A 147 -1.32 31.59 3.92
C GLU A 147 -1.40 30.85 2.59
N ASN A 148 -0.36 30.07 2.26
CA ASN A 148 -0.25 29.39 0.95
C ASN A 148 -1.23 28.22 0.75
N CYS A 149 -1.80 27.65 1.81
CA CYS A 149 -2.83 26.61 1.71
C CYS A 149 -4.17 27.01 2.35
N GLN A 150 -4.29 28.24 2.88
CA GLN A 150 -5.49 28.77 3.54
C GLN A 150 -6.03 27.85 4.67
N LYS A 151 -5.11 27.29 5.42
CA LYS A 151 -5.41 26.44 6.59
C LYS A 151 -4.83 27.02 7.86
N THR A 152 -5.44 26.70 8.98
CA THR A 152 -4.94 27.01 10.31
C THR A 152 -4.51 25.72 11.00
N LEU A 153 -3.24 25.61 11.31
CA LEU A 153 -2.70 24.54 12.14
C LEU A 153 -2.86 24.94 13.61
N LYS A 154 -3.51 24.09 14.40
CA LYS A 154 -3.58 24.24 15.87
C LYS A 154 -2.62 23.23 16.50
N ILE A 155 -1.78 23.70 17.42
CA ILE A 155 -0.87 22.88 18.21
C ILE A 155 -1.26 23.06 19.66
N LEU A 156 -1.70 21.98 20.29
CA LEU A 156 -2.44 22.02 21.56
C LEU A 156 -1.74 21.13 22.59
N LEU A 157 -1.44 21.70 23.76
CA LEU A 157 -0.83 21.03 24.89
C LEU A 157 -1.33 21.66 26.20
N LYS A 158 -2.21 20.95 26.92
CA LYS A 158 -2.74 21.42 28.22
C LYS A 158 -1.63 21.51 29.28
N ASN A 159 -1.80 22.43 30.19
CA ASN A 159 -0.89 22.61 31.35
C ASN A 159 0.57 22.89 30.95
N SER A 160 0.79 23.55 29.84
CA SER A 160 2.10 23.99 29.37
C SER A 160 2.19 25.52 29.34
N CYS A 161 3.42 26.02 29.36
CA CYS A 161 3.73 27.41 29.02
C CYS A 161 4.24 27.44 27.59
N TYR A 162 3.64 28.25 26.71
CA TYR A 162 4.12 28.44 25.36
C TYR A 162 4.98 29.70 25.28
N LEU A 163 6.19 29.56 24.79
CA LEU A 163 7.16 30.61 24.54
C LEU A 163 7.28 30.80 23.02
N PRO A 164 6.67 31.85 22.44
CA PRO A 164 6.71 32.07 21.01
C PRO A 164 8.13 32.40 20.54
N ASP A 165 8.52 31.84 19.43
CA ASP A 165 9.75 32.14 18.70
C ASP A 165 9.47 31.98 17.20
N GLY A 166 10.42 32.28 16.32
CA GLY A 166 10.21 32.07 14.89
C GLY A 166 11.51 32.19 14.10
N PHE A 167 12.02 31.05 13.62
CA PHE A 167 13.16 31.06 12.69
C PHE A 167 13.10 29.87 11.73
N TRP A 168 13.72 30.06 10.56
CA TRP A 168 13.90 29.01 9.58
C TRP A 168 15.20 28.27 9.80
N GLU A 169 15.16 26.92 9.71
CA GLU A 169 16.32 26.04 9.73
C GLU A 169 16.36 25.21 8.45
N GLU A 170 17.58 25.05 7.89
CA GLU A 170 17.80 24.16 6.74
C GLU A 170 17.90 22.71 7.21
N PHE A 171 17.14 21.82 6.58
CA PHE A 171 17.10 20.38 6.83
C PHE A 171 17.68 19.62 5.66
N PHE A 172 18.38 18.52 5.97
CA PHE A 172 19.01 17.65 4.99
C PHE A 172 18.47 16.23 5.09
N TYR A 173 17.79 15.78 4.03
CA TYR A 173 17.15 14.47 3.98
C TYR A 173 18.09 13.44 3.37
N LYS A 174 18.75 12.67 4.23
CA LYS A 174 19.77 11.68 3.85
C LYS A 174 19.23 10.65 2.88
N LYS A 175 18.02 10.13 3.11
CA LYS A 175 17.40 9.09 2.30
C LYS A 175 17.05 9.59 0.89
N ASP A 176 16.56 10.82 0.77
CA ASP A 176 16.24 11.42 -0.52
C ASP A 176 17.51 11.71 -1.32
N LYS A 177 18.58 12.14 -0.65
CA LYS A 177 19.90 12.29 -1.29
C LYS A 177 20.42 10.96 -1.85
N GLU A 178 20.29 9.87 -1.10
CA GLU A 178 20.68 8.52 -1.53
C GLU A 178 19.84 8.06 -2.73
N ARG A 179 18.59 8.51 -2.82
CA ARG A 179 17.66 8.25 -3.94
C ARG A 179 17.82 9.19 -5.14
N TYR A 180 18.74 10.15 -5.08
CA TYR A 180 18.90 11.20 -6.10
C TYR A 180 17.65 12.07 -6.28
N ASP A 181 16.88 12.27 -5.22
CA ASP A 181 15.73 13.18 -5.17
C ASP A 181 16.11 14.50 -4.50
N SER A 182 15.19 15.48 -4.47
CA SER A 182 15.36 16.74 -3.73
C SER A 182 15.51 16.46 -2.22
N TRP A 183 16.59 16.94 -1.64
CA TRP A 183 17.01 16.57 -0.29
C TRP A 183 17.36 17.74 0.64
N ARG A 184 17.22 19.00 0.17
CA ARG A 184 17.39 20.20 1.00
C ARG A 184 16.05 20.89 1.16
N ASP A 185 15.64 21.15 2.36
CA ASP A 185 14.37 21.78 2.71
C ASP A 185 14.58 22.78 3.84
N HIS A 186 13.67 23.75 3.98
CA HIS A 186 13.65 24.64 5.11
C HIS A 186 12.36 24.41 5.89
N ASN A 187 12.49 24.21 7.20
CA ASN A 187 11.39 24.05 8.11
C ASN A 187 11.41 25.19 9.14
N PHE A 188 10.26 25.51 9.70
CA PHE A 188 10.08 26.65 10.59
C PHE A 188 9.86 26.21 12.03
N HIS A 189 10.66 26.75 12.94
CA HIS A 189 10.47 26.64 14.37
C HIS A 189 9.46 27.70 14.82
N ILE A 190 8.42 27.31 15.55
CA ILE A 190 7.36 28.26 15.97
C ILE A 190 7.52 28.74 17.42
N GLY A 191 8.40 28.11 18.20
CA GLY A 191 8.55 28.33 19.63
C GLY A 191 8.56 27.04 20.42
N GLU A 192 8.44 27.14 21.72
CA GLU A 192 8.63 26.05 22.68
C GLU A 192 7.46 25.94 23.64
N PHE A 193 6.99 24.73 23.86
CA PHE A 193 6.05 24.38 24.93
C PHE A 193 6.82 23.78 26.09
N GLN A 194 6.71 24.36 27.28
CA GLN A 194 7.34 23.88 28.51
C GLN A 194 6.32 23.24 29.45
N VAL A 195 6.57 21.99 29.85
CA VAL A 195 5.76 21.21 30.78
C VAL A 195 6.58 20.93 32.04
N PRO A 196 6.35 21.68 33.16
CA PRO A 196 7.01 21.41 34.42
C PRO A 196 6.41 20.16 35.09
N LEU A 197 7.25 19.20 35.41
CA LEU A 197 6.88 17.94 36.05
C LEU A 197 7.52 17.82 37.42
N LYS A 198 6.73 17.50 38.43
CA LYS A 198 7.20 17.20 39.79
C LYS A 198 7.35 15.69 40.04
N GLN A 199 6.63 14.90 39.28
CA GLN A 199 6.54 13.45 39.37
C GLN A 199 6.12 12.86 38.02
N SER A 200 5.97 11.54 37.97
CA SER A 200 5.46 10.83 36.79
C SER A 200 4.14 11.44 36.27
N ALA A 201 3.99 11.51 34.96
CA ALA A 201 2.87 12.14 34.29
C ALA A 201 2.54 11.48 32.94
N GLU A 202 1.31 11.70 32.51
CA GLU A 202 0.81 11.41 31.18
C GLU A 202 0.14 12.66 30.60
N TYR A 203 0.47 13.00 29.35
CA TYR A 203 -0.14 14.11 28.63
C TYR A 203 -0.03 13.94 27.11
N TYR A 204 -0.71 14.81 26.35
CA TYR A 204 -0.87 14.69 24.92
C TYR A 204 -0.51 16.00 24.22
N LEU A 205 0.33 15.92 23.20
CA LEU A 205 0.61 17.00 22.25
C LEU A 205 -0.16 16.71 20.97
N MET A 206 -1.08 17.58 20.59
CA MET A 206 -1.98 17.41 19.45
C MET A 206 -1.72 18.43 18.36
N PHE A 207 -1.73 17.97 17.12
CA PHE A 207 -1.63 18.75 15.88
C PHE A 207 -2.90 18.53 15.07
N THR A 208 -3.63 19.60 14.71
CA THR A 208 -4.86 19.47 13.95
C THR A 208 -5.08 20.67 13.02
N ILE A 209 -5.66 20.42 11.85
CA ILE A 209 -6.18 21.45 10.94
C ILE A 209 -7.71 21.49 10.92
N GLU A 210 -8.35 20.76 11.81
CA GLU A 210 -9.79 20.72 11.94
C GLU A 210 -10.32 21.96 12.69
N ASN A 211 -11.50 22.44 12.29
CA ASN A 211 -12.14 23.60 12.92
C ASN A 211 -13.04 23.23 14.10
N GLU A 212 -13.27 21.95 14.33
CA GLU A 212 -14.13 21.45 15.39
C GLU A 212 -13.62 21.80 16.79
N PRO A 213 -14.54 21.84 17.80
CA PRO A 213 -14.16 22.02 19.20
C PRO A 213 -13.13 20.98 19.66
N TRP A 214 -12.38 21.34 20.67
CA TRP A 214 -11.45 20.45 21.35
C TRP A 214 -12.15 19.20 21.87
N ASP A 215 -11.71 18.01 21.38
CA ASP A 215 -12.02 16.75 22.04
C ASP A 215 -10.82 16.31 22.89
N ASP A 216 -11.06 15.70 24.03
CA ASP A 216 -9.98 15.28 24.92
C ASP A 216 -9.14 14.18 24.24
N PRO A 217 -7.82 14.37 24.06
CA PRO A 217 -6.98 13.38 23.37
C PRO A 217 -6.97 12.00 24.03
N SER A 218 -7.27 11.90 25.32
CA SER A 218 -7.41 10.59 25.99
C SER A 218 -8.64 9.82 25.52
N HIS A 219 -9.73 10.51 25.23
CA HIS A 219 -10.93 9.92 24.63
C HIS A 219 -10.65 9.48 23.20
N ILE A 220 -9.92 10.30 22.41
CA ILE A 220 -9.50 9.94 21.06
C ILE A 220 -8.64 8.68 21.09
N TYR A 221 -7.64 8.62 21.98
CA TYR A 221 -6.79 7.44 22.15
C TYR A 221 -7.61 6.17 22.42
N ASN A 222 -8.55 6.24 23.35
CA ASN A 222 -9.39 5.08 23.70
C ASN A 222 -10.30 4.66 22.54
N ARG A 223 -10.88 5.61 21.78
CA ARG A 223 -11.67 5.31 20.57
C ARG A 223 -10.84 4.60 19.50
N GLU A 224 -9.62 5.06 19.27
CA GLU A 224 -8.73 4.45 18.28
C GLU A 224 -8.26 3.06 18.71
N MET A 225 -7.95 2.85 20.00
CA MET A 225 -7.69 1.51 20.54
C MET A 225 -8.84 0.57 20.28
N GLN A 226 -10.07 0.96 20.68
CA GLN A 226 -11.27 0.16 20.47
C GLN A 226 -11.57 -0.08 18.99
N ARG A 227 -11.26 0.90 18.10
CA ARG A 227 -11.42 0.73 16.65
C ARG A 227 -10.49 -0.36 16.12
N LYS A 228 -9.22 -0.33 16.51
CA LYS A 228 -8.24 -1.35 16.10
C LYS A 228 -8.57 -2.73 16.68
N GLU A 229 -9.02 -2.81 17.92
CA GLU A 229 -9.51 -4.07 18.52
C GLU A 229 -10.72 -4.63 17.76
N ARG A 230 -11.65 -3.77 17.32
CA ARG A 230 -12.79 -4.21 16.49
C ARG A 230 -12.34 -4.76 15.15
N LEU A 231 -11.33 -4.16 14.49
CA LEU A 231 -10.79 -4.69 13.23
C LEU A 231 -10.23 -6.10 13.40
N LEU A 232 -9.45 -6.34 14.46
CA LEU A 232 -8.90 -7.66 14.77
C LEU A 232 -10.02 -8.68 15.08
N THR A 233 -11.01 -8.27 15.86
CA THR A 233 -12.16 -9.13 16.20
C THR A 233 -13.01 -9.43 14.97
N GLN A 234 -13.25 -8.46 14.09
CA GLN A 234 -14.01 -8.62 12.84
C GLN A 234 -13.30 -9.58 11.88
N ALA A 235 -12.00 -9.47 11.74
CA ALA A 235 -11.22 -10.33 10.86
C ALA A 235 -11.32 -11.81 11.26
N MET A 236 -11.39 -12.12 12.56
CA MET A 236 -11.44 -13.49 13.09
C MET A 236 -10.29 -14.37 12.61
N LEU A 237 -9.09 -13.79 12.50
CA LEU A 237 -7.88 -14.46 12.04
C LEU A 237 -6.99 -14.88 13.22
N PRO A 238 -6.04 -15.80 13.02
CA PRO A 238 -5.05 -16.15 14.03
C PRO A 238 -4.27 -14.92 14.50
N ARG A 239 -3.90 -14.87 15.78
CA ARG A 239 -3.16 -13.75 16.38
C ARG A 239 -1.88 -13.39 15.60
N ALA A 240 -1.24 -14.38 14.99
CA ALA A 240 -0.04 -14.17 14.17
C ALA A 240 -0.27 -13.28 12.94
N CYS A 241 -1.54 -13.06 12.54
CA CYS A 241 -1.91 -12.17 11.44
C CYS A 241 -2.23 -10.73 11.90
N ASN A 242 -2.22 -10.43 13.22
CA ASN A 242 -2.71 -9.16 13.77
C ASN A 242 -1.98 -7.95 13.18
N GLU A 243 -0.66 -7.98 13.07
CA GLU A 243 0.14 -6.90 12.52
C GLU A 243 -0.22 -6.62 11.06
N LEU A 244 -0.44 -7.67 10.26
CA LEU A 244 -0.88 -7.54 8.86
C LEU A 244 -2.32 -6.98 8.76
N VAL A 245 -3.24 -7.40 9.65
CA VAL A 245 -4.61 -6.86 9.69
C VAL A 245 -4.59 -5.36 10.05
N LEU A 246 -3.78 -4.97 11.02
CA LEU A 246 -3.63 -3.56 11.40
C LEU A 246 -2.94 -2.74 10.31
N SER A 247 -1.96 -3.33 9.60
CA SER A 247 -1.31 -2.69 8.46
C SER A 247 -2.26 -2.55 7.28
N ALA A 248 -3.11 -3.54 7.01
CA ALA A 248 -4.14 -3.47 5.97
C ALA A 248 -5.08 -2.26 6.14
N ASP A 249 -5.40 -1.89 7.38
CA ASP A 249 -6.22 -0.70 7.68
C ASP A 249 -5.60 0.61 7.23
N ASN A 250 -4.27 0.71 7.18
CA ASN A 250 -3.57 1.92 6.76
C ASN A 250 -3.91 2.33 5.32
N PHE A 251 -4.28 1.40 4.46
CA PHE A 251 -4.48 1.64 3.04
C PHE A 251 -5.92 1.98 2.65
N VAL A 252 -6.92 1.64 3.50
CA VAL A 252 -8.33 1.93 3.20
C VAL A 252 -8.63 3.39 3.49
N VAL A 253 -9.06 4.11 2.45
CA VAL A 253 -9.26 5.56 2.51
C VAL A 253 -10.64 5.96 1.98
N ARG A 254 -11.13 7.11 2.47
CA ARG A 254 -12.30 7.77 1.91
C ARG A 254 -11.97 8.36 0.54
N LYS A 255 -12.89 8.19 -0.42
CA LYS A 255 -12.85 8.81 -1.74
C LYS A 255 -14.23 9.32 -2.11
N GLY A 256 -14.44 10.64 -2.07
CA GLY A 256 -15.79 11.20 -2.21
C GLY A 256 -16.76 10.61 -1.17
N SER A 257 -17.86 10.02 -1.64
CA SER A 257 -18.83 9.32 -0.79
C SER A 257 -18.52 7.82 -0.59
N GLY A 258 -17.48 7.28 -1.24
CA GLY A 258 -17.10 5.87 -1.19
C GLY A 258 -15.73 5.65 -0.58
N ARG A 259 -15.12 4.52 -0.96
CA ARG A 259 -13.80 4.08 -0.48
C ARG A 259 -12.85 3.83 -1.65
N SER A 260 -11.55 3.85 -1.33
CA SER A 260 -10.46 3.43 -2.21
C SER A 260 -9.33 2.81 -1.38
N ILE A 261 -8.30 2.29 -2.06
CA ILE A 261 -7.07 1.81 -1.43
C ILE A 261 -5.91 2.64 -1.96
N VAL A 262 -5.13 3.24 -1.05
CA VAL A 262 -3.84 3.87 -1.39
C VAL A 262 -2.85 2.78 -1.75
N ALA A 263 -2.16 2.91 -2.87
CA ALA A 263 -1.24 1.87 -3.36
C ALA A 263 -0.03 1.67 -2.44
N GLY A 264 0.48 2.76 -1.84
CA GLY A 264 1.60 2.66 -0.91
C GLY A 264 2.04 4.01 -0.32
N TYR A 265 2.58 3.96 0.87
CA TYR A 265 3.12 5.12 1.56
C TYR A 265 4.66 5.14 1.45
N HIS A 266 5.26 6.33 1.22
CA HIS A 266 4.61 7.64 1.47
C HIS A 266 3.90 8.22 0.23
N TRP A 267 4.37 7.96 -1.01
CA TRP A 267 4.14 8.80 -2.18
C TRP A 267 3.05 8.34 -3.16
N PHE A 268 2.58 7.10 -3.08
CA PHE A 268 1.51 6.70 -3.98
C PHE A 268 0.15 7.23 -3.53
N SER A 269 -0.70 7.54 -4.50
CA SER A 269 -2.14 7.78 -4.33
C SER A 269 -2.91 6.47 -4.52
N ASP A 270 -4.19 6.54 -4.85
CA ASP A 270 -4.99 5.36 -5.19
C ASP A 270 -4.82 5.01 -6.67
N TRP A 271 -4.14 3.90 -6.88
CA TRP A 271 -3.90 3.29 -8.19
C TRP A 271 -4.87 2.13 -8.39
N GLY A 272 -5.53 2.08 -9.58
CA GLY A 272 -6.57 1.08 -9.84
C GLY A 272 -6.05 -0.34 -9.87
N ARG A 273 -4.93 -0.59 -10.57
CA ARG A 273 -4.26 -1.89 -10.57
C ARG A 273 -3.96 -2.36 -9.15
N ASP A 274 -3.29 -1.52 -8.38
CA ASP A 274 -2.86 -1.81 -7.00
C ASP A 274 -4.06 -2.03 -6.09
N THR A 275 -5.07 -1.17 -6.18
CA THR A 275 -6.34 -1.30 -5.44
C THR A 275 -6.99 -2.64 -5.71
N LEU A 276 -7.11 -3.03 -6.99
CA LEU A 276 -7.80 -4.25 -7.37
C LEU A 276 -7.00 -5.50 -6.99
N ILE A 277 -5.68 -5.49 -7.16
CA ILE A 277 -4.82 -6.60 -6.70
C ILE A 277 -4.90 -6.71 -5.17
N ALA A 278 -4.84 -5.59 -4.45
CA ALA A 278 -4.84 -5.58 -3.00
C ALA A 278 -6.21 -5.85 -2.35
N LEU A 279 -7.32 -5.62 -3.07
CA LEU A 279 -8.67 -5.68 -2.51
C LEU A 279 -8.98 -6.97 -1.72
N PRO A 280 -8.67 -8.19 -2.22
CA PRO A 280 -8.96 -9.40 -1.45
C PRO A 280 -8.24 -9.45 -0.10
N GLY A 281 -6.95 -9.16 -0.07
CA GLY A 281 -6.15 -9.20 1.16
C GLY A 281 -6.47 -8.08 2.14
N ILE A 282 -6.75 -6.87 1.64
CA ILE A 282 -7.07 -5.72 2.49
C ILE A 282 -8.49 -5.79 3.05
N THR A 283 -9.46 -6.30 2.25
CA THR A 283 -10.87 -6.19 2.63
C THR A 283 -11.58 -7.53 2.79
N LEU A 284 -11.44 -8.48 1.87
CA LEU A 284 -12.24 -9.71 1.89
C LEU A 284 -11.81 -10.66 3.01
N VAL A 285 -10.52 -10.96 3.12
CA VAL A 285 -10.02 -11.84 4.18
C VAL A 285 -10.14 -11.21 5.57
N THR A 286 -10.16 -9.88 5.67
CA THR A 286 -10.39 -9.14 6.92
C THR A 286 -11.87 -8.88 7.21
N LYS A 287 -12.78 -9.42 6.37
CA LYS A 287 -14.24 -9.29 6.46
C LYS A 287 -14.76 -7.84 6.41
N ARG A 288 -14.04 -6.95 5.73
CA ARG A 288 -14.45 -5.57 5.46
C ARG A 288 -15.28 -5.50 4.18
N PHE A 289 -16.36 -6.25 4.11
CA PHE A 289 -17.16 -6.44 2.88
C PHE A 289 -17.80 -5.15 2.38
N ASP A 290 -18.24 -4.28 3.29
CA ASP A 290 -18.81 -2.96 2.93
C ASP A 290 -17.76 -2.06 2.27
N ASP A 291 -16.51 -2.08 2.75
CA ASP A 291 -15.42 -1.34 2.12
C ASP A 291 -15.12 -1.91 0.73
N ALA A 292 -15.09 -3.25 0.57
CA ALA A 292 -14.90 -3.90 -0.73
C ALA A 292 -15.99 -3.49 -1.73
N LYS A 293 -17.26 -3.53 -1.32
CA LYS A 293 -18.40 -3.10 -2.12
C LYS A 293 -18.26 -1.66 -2.59
N GLN A 294 -18.00 -0.74 -1.66
CA GLN A 294 -17.84 0.68 -1.97
C GLN A 294 -16.66 0.94 -2.93
N ILE A 295 -15.56 0.19 -2.81
CA ILE A 295 -14.42 0.28 -3.72
C ILE A 295 -14.84 -0.16 -5.12
N LEU A 296 -15.47 -1.32 -5.26
CA LEU A 296 -15.93 -1.84 -6.56
C LEU A 296 -16.94 -0.88 -7.22
N GLU A 297 -17.92 -0.40 -6.47
CA GLU A 297 -18.90 0.59 -6.97
C GLU A 297 -18.21 1.92 -7.37
N SER A 298 -17.22 2.38 -6.58
CA SER A 298 -16.49 3.60 -6.86
C SER A 298 -15.71 3.50 -8.17
N TYR A 299 -14.93 2.45 -8.36
CA TYR A 299 -14.16 2.24 -9.59
C TYR A 299 -15.06 1.98 -10.79
N GLY A 300 -16.16 1.25 -10.63
CA GLY A 300 -17.17 1.01 -11.68
C GLY A 300 -17.74 2.31 -12.25
N LYS A 301 -18.00 3.32 -11.40
CA LYS A 301 -18.48 4.66 -11.83
C LYS A 301 -17.49 5.41 -12.72
N TYR A 302 -16.20 5.12 -12.60
CA TYR A 302 -15.17 5.72 -13.44
C TYR A 302 -14.83 4.89 -14.68
N CYS A 303 -15.51 3.77 -14.92
CA CYS A 303 -15.31 2.99 -16.14
C CYS A 303 -15.64 3.82 -17.38
N ARG A 304 -14.66 3.96 -18.28
CA ARG A 304 -14.79 4.71 -19.52
C ARG A 304 -14.31 3.88 -20.69
N LYS A 305 -15.17 3.62 -21.68
CA LYS A 305 -14.86 2.76 -22.83
C LYS A 305 -14.24 1.42 -22.40
N GLY A 306 -14.82 0.76 -21.39
CA GLY A 306 -14.34 -0.50 -20.86
C GLY A 306 -13.03 -0.43 -20.07
N LEU A 307 -12.48 0.75 -19.81
CA LEU A 307 -11.26 0.92 -19.03
C LEU A 307 -11.57 1.43 -17.63
N ILE A 308 -11.01 0.75 -16.64
CA ILE A 308 -10.95 1.19 -15.25
C ILE A 308 -9.71 2.10 -15.10
N PRO A 309 -9.79 3.21 -14.34
CA PRO A 309 -8.64 4.09 -14.15
C PRO A 309 -7.42 3.38 -13.59
N ASN A 310 -6.23 3.66 -14.13
CA ASN A 310 -4.97 3.17 -13.57
C ASN A 310 -4.55 3.97 -12.33
N VAL A 311 -4.72 5.29 -12.35
CA VAL A 311 -4.32 6.16 -11.25
C VAL A 311 -5.17 7.43 -11.24
N PHE A 312 -5.36 8.02 -10.06
CA PHE A 312 -5.87 9.37 -9.88
C PHE A 312 -4.72 10.30 -9.50
N GLY A 313 -4.61 11.43 -10.23
CA GLY A 313 -3.51 12.37 -10.05
C GLY A 313 -3.46 12.94 -8.63
N GLU A 314 -2.30 12.99 -8.02
CA GLU A 314 -2.10 13.50 -6.65
C GLU A 314 -2.42 15.00 -6.53
N ARG A 315 -2.18 15.79 -7.58
CA ARG A 315 -2.41 17.24 -7.58
C ARG A 315 -3.79 17.66 -8.07
N ASP A 316 -4.35 16.96 -9.05
CA ASP A 316 -5.57 17.33 -9.75
C ASP A 316 -6.71 16.32 -9.64
N SER A 317 -6.44 15.16 -9.05
CA SER A 317 -7.40 14.07 -8.84
C SER A 317 -8.04 13.54 -10.15
N GLN A 318 -7.44 13.84 -11.33
CA GLN A 318 -7.97 13.39 -12.62
C GLN A 318 -7.61 11.92 -12.88
N PRO A 319 -8.56 11.11 -13.39
CA PRO A 319 -8.30 9.71 -13.69
C PRO A 319 -7.49 9.56 -14.99
N MET A 320 -6.46 8.72 -14.95
CA MET A 320 -5.69 8.26 -16.11
C MET A 320 -5.97 6.77 -16.38
N TYR A 321 -6.04 6.39 -17.66
CA TYR A 321 -6.55 5.08 -18.11
C TYR A 321 -5.51 4.22 -18.82
N ASN A 322 -4.23 4.55 -18.71
CA ASN A 322 -3.11 3.87 -19.36
C ASN A 322 -2.80 2.52 -18.72
N THR A 323 -3.69 1.56 -18.85
CA THR A 323 -3.56 0.20 -18.28
C THR A 323 -4.39 -0.81 -19.09
N VAL A 324 -3.87 -2.01 -19.28
CA VAL A 324 -4.57 -3.13 -19.92
C VAL A 324 -5.06 -4.17 -18.92
N ASP A 325 -4.52 -4.21 -17.73
CA ASP A 325 -4.82 -5.25 -16.74
C ASP A 325 -5.87 -4.83 -15.70
N ALA A 326 -5.96 -3.54 -15.34
CA ALA A 326 -6.86 -3.08 -14.28
C ALA A 326 -8.33 -3.45 -14.54
N SER A 327 -8.84 -3.33 -15.78
CA SER A 327 -10.20 -3.71 -16.12
C SER A 327 -10.45 -5.21 -15.99
N LEU A 328 -9.47 -6.03 -16.36
CA LEU A 328 -9.55 -7.49 -16.22
C LEU A 328 -9.48 -7.91 -14.75
N TRP A 329 -8.64 -7.26 -13.96
CA TRP A 329 -8.63 -7.42 -12.51
C TRP A 329 -9.96 -7.00 -11.87
N TYR A 330 -10.64 -5.96 -12.38
CA TYR A 330 -11.95 -5.55 -11.88
C TYR A 330 -12.99 -6.66 -12.05
N VAL A 331 -13.04 -7.31 -13.21
CA VAL A 331 -13.92 -8.47 -13.43
C VAL A 331 -13.62 -9.58 -12.43
N ASP A 332 -12.35 -9.90 -12.22
CA ASP A 332 -11.94 -10.91 -11.23
C ASP A 332 -12.36 -10.51 -9.82
N ARG A 333 -12.16 -9.25 -9.42
CA ARG A 333 -12.46 -8.80 -8.04
C ARG A 333 -13.97 -8.80 -7.73
N VAL A 334 -14.83 -8.50 -8.69
CA VAL A 334 -16.27 -8.65 -8.53
C VAL A 334 -16.64 -10.12 -8.27
N TYR A 335 -15.99 -11.05 -8.95
CA TYR A 335 -16.19 -12.49 -8.73
C TYR A 335 -15.65 -12.92 -7.35
N GLN A 336 -14.46 -12.48 -6.95
CA GLN A 336 -13.93 -12.77 -5.61
C GLN A 336 -14.84 -12.20 -4.51
N TYR A 337 -15.36 -10.98 -4.68
CA TYR A 337 -16.33 -10.40 -3.74
C TYR A 337 -17.58 -11.29 -3.61
N LEU A 338 -18.13 -11.79 -4.72
CA LEU A 338 -19.27 -12.69 -4.72
C LEU A 338 -18.97 -13.98 -3.95
N LYS A 339 -17.78 -14.57 -4.12
CA LYS A 339 -17.34 -15.79 -3.40
C LYS A 339 -17.35 -15.61 -1.87
N TYR A 340 -17.09 -14.40 -1.40
CA TYR A 340 -17.09 -14.08 0.05
C TYR A 340 -18.46 -13.68 0.60
N THR A 341 -19.33 -13.06 -0.21
CA THR A 341 -20.51 -12.35 0.30
C THR A 341 -21.85 -12.91 -0.19
N ASN A 342 -21.86 -13.58 -1.34
CA ASN A 342 -23.07 -13.96 -2.08
C ASN A 342 -24.01 -12.76 -2.38
N ASP A 343 -23.47 -11.54 -2.49
CA ASP A 343 -24.23 -10.32 -2.77
C ASP A 343 -24.55 -10.22 -4.28
N MET A 344 -25.51 -11.02 -4.71
CA MET A 344 -25.98 -11.06 -6.11
C MET A 344 -26.52 -9.71 -6.57
N GLN A 345 -27.15 -8.93 -5.68
CA GLN A 345 -27.69 -7.63 -6.01
C GLN A 345 -26.58 -6.64 -6.41
N CYS A 346 -25.45 -6.65 -5.70
CA CYS A 346 -24.29 -5.84 -6.05
C CYS A 346 -23.73 -6.27 -7.42
N VAL A 347 -23.56 -7.57 -7.65
CA VAL A 347 -23.04 -8.08 -8.93
C VAL A 347 -23.97 -7.71 -10.09
N GLU A 348 -25.29 -7.81 -9.92
CA GLU A 348 -26.26 -7.40 -10.93
C GLU A 348 -26.18 -5.89 -11.23
N ALA A 349 -26.00 -5.06 -10.21
CA ALA A 349 -25.80 -3.62 -10.38
C ALA A 349 -24.50 -3.29 -11.14
N LEU A 350 -23.44 -4.09 -10.98
CA LEU A 350 -22.16 -3.93 -11.65
C LEU A 350 -22.11 -4.62 -13.04
N TRP A 351 -23.09 -5.46 -13.37
CA TRP A 351 -23.13 -6.21 -14.63
C TRP A 351 -22.96 -5.37 -15.89
N PRO A 352 -23.61 -4.19 -16.05
CA PRO A 352 -23.38 -3.33 -17.22
C PRO A 352 -21.92 -2.88 -17.36
N THR A 353 -21.23 -2.62 -16.26
CA THR A 353 -19.81 -2.27 -16.27
C THR A 353 -18.96 -3.45 -16.72
N LEU A 354 -19.24 -4.66 -16.22
CA LEU A 354 -18.54 -5.88 -16.62
C LEU A 354 -18.73 -6.16 -18.12
N GLN A 355 -19.96 -6.05 -18.63
CA GLN A 355 -20.25 -6.18 -20.07
C GLN A 355 -19.48 -5.13 -20.89
N SER A 356 -19.50 -3.87 -20.46
CA SER A 356 -18.77 -2.80 -21.15
C SER A 356 -17.27 -3.09 -21.25
N ILE A 357 -16.65 -3.66 -20.21
CA ILE A 357 -15.24 -4.07 -20.23
C ILE A 357 -15.02 -5.12 -21.33
N ILE A 358 -15.78 -6.19 -21.34
CA ILE A 358 -15.61 -7.28 -22.32
C ILE A 358 -15.87 -6.79 -23.74
N ASP A 359 -16.94 -6.03 -23.97
CA ASP A 359 -17.29 -5.53 -25.29
C ASP A 359 -16.23 -4.61 -25.88
N HIS A 360 -15.62 -3.72 -25.07
CA HIS A 360 -14.56 -2.84 -25.54
C HIS A 360 -13.24 -3.57 -25.74
N TYR A 361 -12.91 -4.56 -24.92
CA TYR A 361 -11.74 -5.41 -25.17
C TYR A 361 -11.89 -6.22 -26.44
N LYS A 362 -13.11 -6.71 -26.73
CA LYS A 362 -13.43 -7.44 -27.96
C LYS A 362 -13.38 -6.55 -29.19
N ASN A 363 -13.99 -5.36 -29.14
CA ASN A 363 -14.20 -4.49 -30.30
C ASN A 363 -13.11 -3.40 -30.48
N GLY A 364 -12.25 -3.21 -29.49
CA GLY A 364 -11.21 -2.18 -29.44
C GLY A 364 -11.58 -1.01 -28.54
N THR A 365 -10.56 -0.47 -27.84
CA THR A 365 -10.64 0.69 -26.96
C THR A 365 -9.36 1.54 -27.05
N ASP A 366 -9.24 2.55 -26.19
CA ASP A 366 -8.06 3.44 -26.16
C ASP A 366 -6.77 2.63 -25.95
N PHE A 367 -5.60 3.22 -26.25
CA PHE A 367 -4.27 2.64 -26.13
C PHE A 367 -3.98 1.40 -27.00
N GLY A 368 -4.76 1.19 -28.05
CA GLY A 368 -4.61 0.03 -28.94
C GLY A 368 -5.00 -1.30 -28.32
N ILE A 369 -5.77 -1.28 -27.23
CA ILE A 369 -6.27 -2.50 -26.58
C ILE A 369 -7.44 -3.03 -27.39
N HIS A 370 -7.33 -4.25 -27.91
CA HIS A 370 -8.36 -4.95 -28.67
C HIS A 370 -8.11 -6.45 -28.73
N MET A 371 -9.13 -7.23 -28.95
CA MET A 371 -9.02 -8.62 -29.32
C MET A 371 -8.60 -8.73 -30.80
N ASP A 372 -7.51 -9.45 -31.06
CA ASP A 372 -7.02 -9.69 -32.40
C ASP A 372 -7.83 -10.82 -33.11
N SER A 373 -7.57 -11.05 -34.40
CA SER A 373 -8.26 -12.09 -35.18
C SER A 373 -8.08 -13.53 -34.65
N ASP A 374 -7.08 -13.74 -33.82
CA ASP A 374 -6.80 -14.99 -33.12
C ASP A 374 -7.42 -15.05 -31.71
N PHE A 375 -8.35 -14.18 -31.37
CA PHE A 375 -9.07 -14.08 -30.09
C PHE A 375 -8.21 -13.63 -28.88
N LEU A 376 -6.92 -13.38 -29.04
CA LEU A 376 -6.03 -12.92 -27.99
C LEU A 376 -6.03 -11.40 -27.90
N ILE A 377 -5.77 -10.84 -26.69
CA ILE A 377 -5.72 -9.40 -26.49
C ILE A 377 -4.37 -8.85 -26.93
N SER A 378 -4.41 -7.88 -27.85
CA SER A 378 -3.29 -7.04 -28.25
C SER A 378 -3.40 -5.67 -27.61
N HIS A 379 -2.28 -5.04 -27.27
CA HIS A 379 -2.22 -3.74 -26.62
C HIS A 379 -0.93 -2.95 -26.91
N GLY A 380 -0.94 -1.64 -26.65
CA GLY A 380 0.23 -0.77 -26.76
C GLY A 380 1.32 -1.03 -25.72
N GLU A 381 2.41 -0.26 -25.81
CA GLU A 381 3.54 -0.34 -24.89
C GLU A 381 3.22 0.20 -23.49
N GLY A 382 3.84 -0.39 -22.44
CA GLY A 382 3.84 0.13 -21.08
C GLY A 382 2.44 0.17 -20.43
N LEU A 383 1.56 -0.75 -20.77
CA LEU A 383 0.20 -0.84 -20.23
C LEU A 383 0.02 -1.95 -19.19
N THR A 384 1.00 -2.83 -19.03
CA THR A 384 1.02 -3.87 -17.99
C THR A 384 1.57 -3.32 -16.68
N TRP A 385 1.62 -4.13 -15.62
CA TRP A 385 2.23 -3.73 -14.35
C TRP A 385 3.74 -3.39 -14.46
N MET A 386 4.41 -3.84 -15.54
CA MET A 386 5.80 -3.48 -15.85
C MET A 386 5.85 -2.23 -16.74
N ASP A 387 5.49 -1.08 -16.22
CA ASP A 387 5.21 0.17 -16.96
C ASP A 387 6.25 1.29 -16.77
N VAL A 388 7.41 0.99 -16.18
CA VAL A 388 8.43 2.01 -15.93
C VAL A 388 8.96 2.62 -17.22
N LYS A 389 9.07 3.97 -17.21
CA LYS A 389 9.47 4.77 -18.37
C LYS A 389 10.66 5.66 -18.02
N ILE A 390 11.65 5.73 -18.90
CA ILE A 390 12.78 6.66 -18.82
C ILE A 390 12.73 7.57 -20.03
N GLY A 391 12.53 8.85 -19.82
CA GLY A 391 12.28 9.80 -20.91
C GLY A 391 11.03 9.39 -21.70
N ASN A 392 11.18 9.10 -23.00
CA ASN A 392 10.08 8.69 -23.87
C ASN A 392 10.03 7.16 -24.12
N SER A 393 10.93 6.37 -23.53
CA SER A 393 11.04 4.94 -23.78
C SER A 393 10.63 4.10 -22.58
N TYR A 394 9.80 3.10 -22.78
CA TYR A 394 9.50 2.07 -21.78
C TYR A 394 10.67 1.08 -21.69
N ILE A 395 11.07 0.74 -20.47
CA ILE A 395 12.18 -0.19 -20.23
C ILE A 395 11.74 -1.63 -20.50
N THR A 396 10.50 -1.94 -20.22
CA THR A 396 9.83 -3.21 -20.47
C THR A 396 8.56 -2.96 -21.30
N PRO A 397 8.67 -2.68 -22.62
CA PRO A 397 7.53 -2.23 -23.40
C PRO A 397 6.39 -3.27 -23.46
N ARG A 398 6.72 -4.58 -23.58
CA ARG A 398 5.80 -5.72 -23.54
C ARG A 398 4.50 -5.48 -24.31
N SER A 399 4.60 -4.83 -25.48
CA SER A 399 3.47 -4.56 -26.36
C SER A 399 2.92 -5.83 -27.00
N LYS A 400 1.72 -5.77 -27.54
CA LYS A 400 0.96 -6.85 -28.17
C LYS A 400 0.44 -7.87 -27.14
N LYS A 401 0.85 -9.13 -27.18
CA LYS A 401 0.21 -10.23 -26.44
C LYS A 401 1.03 -10.65 -25.21
N ALA A 402 1.08 -9.80 -24.19
CA ALA A 402 1.70 -10.14 -22.90
C ALA A 402 0.95 -11.31 -22.23
N VAL A 403 1.71 -12.25 -21.65
CA VAL A 403 1.20 -13.56 -21.21
C VAL A 403 0.16 -13.47 -20.09
N GLU A 404 0.38 -12.63 -19.07
CA GLU A 404 -0.56 -12.44 -17.97
C GLU A 404 -1.86 -11.79 -18.43
N ILE A 405 -1.80 -10.98 -19.48
CA ILE A 405 -3.01 -10.36 -20.05
C ILE A 405 -3.90 -11.41 -20.70
N GLN A 406 -3.30 -12.42 -21.38
CA GLN A 406 -4.07 -13.53 -21.93
C GLN A 406 -4.68 -14.38 -20.81
N ALA A 407 -3.91 -14.62 -19.74
CA ALA A 407 -4.42 -15.34 -18.56
C ALA A 407 -5.63 -14.62 -17.95
N LEU A 408 -5.52 -13.32 -17.72
CA LEU A 408 -6.60 -12.48 -17.17
C LEU A 408 -7.80 -12.39 -18.12
N TRP A 409 -7.57 -12.29 -19.44
CA TRP A 409 -8.62 -12.26 -20.44
C TRP A 409 -9.47 -13.55 -20.44
N TYR A 410 -8.80 -14.71 -20.50
CA TYR A 410 -9.47 -16.00 -20.41
C TYR A 410 -10.24 -16.15 -19.08
N ASN A 411 -9.59 -15.80 -17.96
CA ASN A 411 -10.20 -15.83 -16.65
C ASN A 411 -11.46 -14.93 -16.58
N ALA A 412 -11.39 -13.72 -17.13
CA ALA A 412 -12.51 -12.78 -17.17
C ALA A 412 -13.69 -13.35 -17.99
N LEU A 413 -13.43 -13.96 -19.14
CA LEU A 413 -14.48 -14.59 -19.95
C LEU A 413 -15.14 -15.77 -19.22
N ARG A 414 -14.37 -16.59 -18.51
CA ARG A 414 -14.91 -17.69 -17.70
C ARG A 414 -15.75 -17.18 -16.54
N ILE A 415 -15.29 -16.12 -15.87
CA ILE A 415 -16.05 -15.43 -14.82
C ILE A 415 -17.37 -14.89 -15.38
N MET A 416 -17.33 -14.20 -16.52
CA MET A 416 -18.54 -13.66 -17.15
C MET A 416 -19.52 -14.75 -17.55
N SER A 417 -19.01 -15.89 -18.04
CA SER A 417 -19.83 -17.07 -18.34
C SER A 417 -20.53 -17.61 -17.09
N THR A 418 -19.79 -17.70 -15.97
CA THR A 418 -20.33 -18.13 -14.67
C THR A 418 -21.39 -17.14 -14.18
N LEU A 419 -21.07 -15.85 -14.14
CA LEU A 419 -22.00 -14.80 -13.67
C LEU A 419 -23.25 -14.70 -14.55
N ALA A 420 -23.14 -14.89 -15.87
CA ALA A 420 -24.29 -14.91 -16.77
C ALA A 420 -25.29 -16.01 -16.39
N THR A 421 -24.79 -17.21 -16.05
CA THR A 421 -25.61 -18.31 -15.56
C THR A 421 -26.32 -17.96 -14.26
N PHE A 422 -25.60 -17.41 -13.29
CA PHE A 422 -26.16 -17.01 -11.98
C PHE A 422 -27.21 -15.89 -12.07
N LEU A 423 -27.02 -14.96 -12.99
CA LEU A 423 -27.90 -13.80 -13.18
C LEU A 423 -29.03 -14.05 -14.20
N ASP A 424 -29.16 -15.28 -14.70
CA ASP A 424 -30.11 -15.65 -15.79
C ASP A 424 -29.97 -14.69 -16.99
N LYS A 425 -28.73 -14.43 -17.42
CA LYS A 425 -28.39 -13.61 -18.59
C LYS A 425 -27.93 -14.50 -19.75
N GLU A 426 -28.01 -13.98 -20.97
CA GLU A 426 -27.49 -14.66 -22.14
C GLU A 426 -25.97 -14.91 -22.00
N ASN A 427 -25.56 -16.16 -22.13
CA ASN A 427 -24.16 -16.56 -22.03
C ASN A 427 -23.45 -16.62 -23.39
N GLN A 428 -22.96 -15.50 -23.84
CA GLN A 428 -22.14 -15.38 -25.06
C GLN A 428 -20.63 -15.56 -24.83
N TYR A 429 -20.20 -15.78 -23.57
CA TYR A 429 -18.79 -15.75 -23.16
C TYR A 429 -18.11 -17.11 -23.24
N SER A 430 -18.84 -18.22 -23.02
CA SER A 430 -18.23 -19.55 -22.95
C SER A 430 -17.58 -19.98 -24.27
N GLY A 431 -18.27 -19.77 -25.42
CA GLY A 431 -17.72 -20.07 -26.73
C GLY A 431 -16.49 -19.24 -27.07
N LEU A 432 -16.50 -17.95 -26.70
CA LEU A 432 -15.33 -17.08 -26.86
C LEU A 432 -14.15 -17.54 -25.99
N ALA A 433 -14.40 -17.94 -24.74
CA ALA A 433 -13.37 -18.48 -23.86
C ALA A 433 -12.69 -19.72 -24.45
N GLU A 434 -13.45 -20.65 -25.04
CA GLU A 434 -12.85 -21.84 -25.68
C GLU A 434 -12.00 -21.47 -26.91
N ASN A 435 -12.43 -20.48 -27.72
CA ASN A 435 -11.63 -19.99 -28.83
C ASN A 435 -10.30 -19.36 -28.36
N VAL A 436 -10.35 -18.56 -27.27
CA VAL A 436 -9.16 -17.98 -26.63
C VAL A 436 -8.20 -19.07 -26.17
N LYS A 437 -8.73 -20.07 -25.46
CA LYS A 437 -7.93 -21.20 -24.93
C LYS A 437 -7.26 -21.99 -26.04
N GLU A 438 -7.97 -22.34 -27.09
CA GLU A 438 -7.44 -23.11 -28.21
C GLU A 438 -6.37 -22.31 -28.96
N SER A 439 -6.65 -21.03 -29.27
CA SER A 439 -5.67 -20.15 -29.92
C SER A 439 -4.40 -19.96 -29.09
N PHE A 440 -4.58 -19.73 -27.79
CA PHE A 440 -3.45 -19.60 -26.88
C PHE A 440 -2.57 -20.87 -26.86
N ARG A 441 -3.18 -22.05 -26.76
CA ARG A 441 -2.46 -23.34 -26.74
C ARG A 441 -1.68 -23.61 -28.01
N GLN A 442 -2.19 -23.18 -29.16
CA GLN A 442 -1.51 -23.33 -30.45
C GLN A 442 -0.27 -22.41 -30.55
N GLN A 443 -0.30 -21.24 -29.93
CA GLN A 443 0.77 -20.24 -30.01
C GLN A 443 1.77 -20.33 -28.84
N TYR A 444 1.32 -20.73 -27.65
CA TYR A 444 2.12 -20.84 -26.43
C TYR A 444 2.84 -22.20 -26.33
N ILE A 445 3.66 -22.47 -27.32
CA ILE A 445 4.45 -23.72 -27.42
C ILE A 445 5.72 -23.70 -26.55
N HIS A 446 6.12 -22.51 -26.09
CA HIS A 446 7.18 -22.24 -25.13
C HIS A 446 6.67 -21.19 -24.13
N PRO A 447 7.28 -21.08 -22.95
CA PRO A 447 6.86 -20.14 -21.91
C PRO A 447 7.26 -18.69 -22.24
N TYR A 448 6.65 -18.13 -23.26
CA TYR A 448 6.88 -16.75 -23.67
C TYR A 448 6.35 -15.75 -22.65
N ASP A 449 7.10 -14.68 -22.37
CA ASP A 449 6.61 -13.50 -21.65
C ASP A 449 5.72 -12.62 -22.54
N VAL A 450 6.05 -12.53 -23.84
CA VAL A 450 5.22 -11.91 -24.89
C VAL A 450 5.15 -12.88 -26.07
N ILE A 451 3.94 -13.25 -26.49
CA ILE A 451 3.70 -14.32 -27.47
C ILE A 451 4.18 -13.90 -28.87
N ASP A 452 3.78 -12.74 -29.38
CA ASP A 452 4.10 -12.29 -30.74
C ASP A 452 5.60 -12.13 -31.01
N THR A 453 6.33 -11.65 -30.00
CA THR A 453 7.77 -11.45 -30.10
C THR A 453 8.57 -12.72 -29.75
N LYS A 454 7.88 -13.77 -29.31
CA LYS A 454 8.47 -15.00 -28.80
C LYS A 454 9.53 -14.74 -27.71
N ASP A 455 9.23 -13.75 -26.83
CA ASP A 455 10.13 -13.38 -25.74
C ASP A 455 10.20 -14.50 -24.69
N LEU A 456 11.36 -15.16 -24.61
CA LEU A 456 11.63 -16.26 -23.69
C LEU A 456 12.13 -15.79 -22.30
N SER A 457 12.04 -14.51 -22.00
CA SER A 457 12.45 -13.99 -20.69
C SER A 457 11.72 -14.71 -19.57
N MET A 458 12.48 -15.26 -18.62
CA MET A 458 11.90 -15.83 -17.43
C MET A 458 11.54 -14.68 -16.47
N ARG A 459 10.26 -14.34 -16.46
CA ARG A 459 9.61 -13.30 -15.63
C ARG A 459 8.49 -13.91 -14.79
N PRO A 460 8.05 -13.26 -13.72
CA PRO A 460 6.98 -13.80 -12.85
C PRO A 460 5.60 -13.82 -13.50
N ASN A 461 5.41 -13.15 -14.65
CA ASN A 461 4.13 -12.98 -15.31
C ASN A 461 3.45 -14.30 -15.70
N GLN A 462 4.24 -15.32 -16.03
CA GLN A 462 3.76 -16.64 -16.40
C GLN A 462 3.03 -17.36 -15.26
N ILE A 463 3.25 -16.96 -14.00
CA ILE A 463 2.61 -17.57 -12.84
C ILE A 463 1.08 -17.39 -12.85
N PHE A 464 0.58 -16.32 -13.49
CA PHE A 464 -0.84 -16.04 -13.60
C PHE A 464 -1.59 -17.05 -14.48
N LEU A 465 -0.90 -17.73 -15.41
CA LEU A 465 -1.48 -18.87 -16.14
C LEU A 465 -1.91 -20.03 -15.22
N VAL A 466 -1.35 -20.07 -14.01
CA VAL A 466 -1.60 -21.15 -13.03
C VAL A 466 -2.41 -20.66 -11.84
N SER A 467 -2.09 -19.47 -11.30
CA SER A 467 -2.65 -18.98 -10.04
C SER A 467 -4.10 -18.52 -10.15
N LEU A 468 -4.56 -18.04 -11.31
CA LEU A 468 -5.94 -17.62 -11.51
C LEU A 468 -6.93 -18.79 -11.38
N ASP A 469 -8.19 -18.51 -11.12
CA ASP A 469 -9.19 -19.53 -10.84
C ASP A 469 -9.46 -20.44 -12.06
N PHE A 470 -9.41 -19.88 -13.25
CA PHE A 470 -9.61 -20.60 -14.52
C PHE A 470 -8.32 -20.68 -15.34
N PRO A 471 -7.50 -21.75 -15.19
CA PRO A 471 -6.30 -21.93 -15.99
C PRO A 471 -6.64 -22.41 -17.41
N MET A 472 -5.92 -21.91 -18.43
CA MET A 472 -6.12 -22.32 -19.82
C MET A 472 -5.04 -23.26 -20.37
N ILE A 473 -4.09 -23.65 -19.53
CA ILE A 473 -2.98 -24.54 -19.90
C ILE A 473 -3.05 -25.88 -19.15
N GLU A 474 -2.45 -26.92 -19.74
CA GLU A 474 -2.46 -28.27 -19.19
C GLU A 474 -1.64 -28.41 -17.90
N LYS A 475 -2.03 -29.33 -17.01
CA LYS A 475 -1.38 -29.58 -15.71
C LYS A 475 0.15 -29.79 -15.82
N GLN A 476 0.63 -30.43 -16.86
CA GLN A 476 2.07 -30.64 -17.06
C GLN A 476 2.82 -29.30 -17.27
N MET A 477 2.26 -28.40 -18.09
CA MET A 477 2.82 -27.07 -18.32
C MET A 477 2.72 -26.21 -17.05
N GLN A 478 1.62 -26.31 -16.29
CA GLN A 478 1.47 -25.62 -15.00
C GLN A 478 2.58 -26.01 -14.03
N ARG A 479 2.85 -27.31 -13.85
CA ARG A 479 3.95 -27.82 -12.99
C ARG A 479 5.32 -27.33 -13.47
N TRP A 480 5.54 -27.31 -14.76
CA TRP A 480 6.80 -26.85 -15.33
C TRP A 480 7.02 -25.35 -15.06
N ILE A 481 6.00 -24.49 -15.30
CA ILE A 481 6.07 -23.05 -15.02
C ILE A 481 6.38 -22.79 -13.54
N VAL A 482 5.66 -23.43 -12.63
CA VAL A 482 5.88 -23.27 -11.19
C VAL A 482 7.31 -23.66 -10.80
N GLY A 483 7.82 -24.78 -11.32
CA GLY A 483 9.19 -25.25 -11.07
C GLY A 483 10.27 -24.28 -11.57
N GLU A 484 10.12 -23.74 -12.78
CA GLU A 484 11.08 -22.78 -13.34
C GLU A 484 11.02 -21.42 -12.65
N VAL A 485 9.82 -20.92 -12.31
CA VAL A 485 9.65 -19.71 -11.51
C VAL A 485 10.28 -19.88 -10.13
N GLN A 486 10.03 -21.01 -9.46
CA GLN A 486 10.65 -21.30 -8.16
C GLN A 486 12.17 -21.27 -8.22
N LYS A 487 12.75 -21.94 -9.19
CA LYS A 487 14.20 -22.06 -9.38
C LYS A 487 14.88 -20.74 -9.72
N SER A 488 14.23 -19.92 -10.57
CA SER A 488 14.88 -18.75 -11.18
C SER A 488 14.54 -17.43 -10.48
N LEU A 489 13.35 -17.29 -9.87
CA LEU A 489 12.83 -16.01 -9.44
C LEU A 489 12.58 -15.91 -7.93
N VAL A 490 12.24 -17.02 -7.25
CA VAL A 490 11.90 -16.97 -5.81
C VAL A 490 13.10 -16.57 -4.98
N THR A 491 12.87 -15.65 -4.07
CA THR A 491 13.83 -15.18 -3.06
C THR A 491 13.20 -15.18 -1.67
N LEU A 492 13.94 -14.75 -0.67
CA LEU A 492 13.44 -14.60 0.71
C LEU A 492 12.24 -13.63 0.82
N PHE A 493 12.18 -12.59 -0.03
CA PHE A 493 11.20 -11.50 0.10
C PHE A 493 10.14 -11.46 -1.02
N GLY A 494 10.15 -12.41 -1.93
CA GLY A 494 9.23 -12.43 -3.06
C GLY A 494 9.87 -12.95 -4.34
N LEU A 495 9.36 -12.52 -5.50
CA LEU A 495 9.87 -12.95 -6.79
C LEU A 495 10.66 -11.83 -7.47
N ARG A 496 11.81 -12.19 -8.07
CA ARG A 496 12.53 -11.31 -9.00
C ARG A 496 11.66 -11.00 -10.22
N SER A 497 11.73 -9.78 -10.69
CA SER A 497 11.03 -9.34 -11.91
C SER A 497 11.67 -9.87 -13.22
N LEU A 498 12.89 -10.38 -13.15
CA LEU A 498 13.62 -11.02 -14.24
C LEU A 498 14.63 -12.03 -13.69
N SER A 499 14.84 -13.14 -14.40
CA SER A 499 15.86 -14.13 -14.03
C SER A 499 17.28 -13.55 -14.07
N PRO A 500 18.15 -13.90 -13.09
CA PRO A 500 19.55 -13.51 -13.10
C PRO A 500 20.36 -14.03 -14.31
N GLN A 501 19.86 -15.02 -15.04
CA GLN A 501 20.47 -15.52 -16.25
C GLN A 501 20.22 -14.65 -17.48
N ASP A 502 19.25 -13.72 -17.42
CA ASP A 502 18.98 -12.80 -18.53
C ASP A 502 20.03 -11.68 -18.58
N SER A 503 20.52 -11.36 -19.77
CA SER A 503 21.56 -10.33 -19.96
C SER A 503 21.12 -8.92 -19.53
N ARG A 504 19.81 -8.66 -19.44
CA ARG A 504 19.22 -7.38 -18.99
C ARG A 504 19.10 -7.28 -17.48
N TYR A 505 19.39 -8.36 -16.74
CA TYR A 505 19.23 -8.41 -15.28
C TYR A 505 20.05 -7.32 -14.57
N LYS A 506 19.40 -6.65 -13.62
CA LYS A 506 19.97 -5.64 -12.73
C LYS A 506 19.55 -5.94 -11.29
N GLY A 507 20.44 -6.56 -10.53
CA GLY A 507 20.14 -7.03 -9.16
C GLY A 507 20.12 -5.95 -8.08
N THR A 508 20.45 -4.69 -8.41
CA THR A 508 20.54 -3.61 -7.43
C THR A 508 19.75 -2.38 -7.89
N TYR A 509 18.87 -1.87 -7.04
CA TYR A 509 18.03 -0.68 -7.27
C TYR A 509 18.75 0.59 -6.75
N LEU A 510 19.84 0.98 -7.41
CA LEU A 510 20.68 2.12 -7.03
C LEU A 510 20.99 3.03 -8.22
N GLY A 511 21.33 4.29 -7.93
CA GLY A 511 21.73 5.27 -8.92
C GLY A 511 20.57 6.00 -9.58
N ASN A 512 20.86 7.09 -10.29
CA ASN A 512 19.83 8.02 -10.81
C ASN A 512 18.96 7.34 -11.89
N HIS A 513 19.55 6.88 -12.99
CA HIS A 513 18.80 6.20 -14.06
C HIS A 513 18.88 4.67 -13.96
N HIS A 514 19.91 4.13 -13.31
CA HIS A 514 20.06 2.69 -13.16
C HIS A 514 18.97 2.04 -12.34
N ARG A 515 18.41 2.72 -11.34
CA ARG A 515 17.30 2.21 -10.53
C ARG A 515 16.06 1.92 -11.38
N ASP A 516 15.71 2.82 -12.32
CA ASP A 516 14.54 2.66 -13.17
C ASP A 516 14.71 1.50 -14.16
N TYR A 517 15.93 1.22 -14.62
CA TYR A 517 16.23 0.00 -15.39
C TYR A 517 16.07 -1.27 -14.54
N ALA A 518 16.45 -1.24 -13.27
CA ALA A 518 16.36 -2.39 -12.37
C ALA A 518 14.91 -2.71 -11.97
N TYR A 519 14.02 -1.69 -11.95
CA TYR A 519 12.68 -1.74 -11.35
C TYR A 519 11.85 -2.93 -11.85
N HIS A 520 11.91 -3.26 -13.15
CA HIS A 520 11.28 -4.44 -13.72
C HIS A 520 12.27 -5.42 -14.37
N ASN A 521 13.58 -5.26 -14.09
CA ASN A 521 14.63 -6.15 -14.63
C ASN A 521 15.54 -6.72 -13.55
N GLY A 522 15.02 -7.01 -12.36
CA GLY A 522 15.83 -7.68 -11.34
C GLY A 522 15.33 -7.50 -9.92
N THR A 523 14.69 -6.38 -9.59
CA THR A 523 14.10 -6.16 -8.25
C THR A 523 13.14 -7.28 -7.87
N VAL A 524 13.09 -7.56 -6.57
CA VAL A 524 12.17 -8.52 -5.94
C VAL A 524 10.88 -7.82 -5.54
N TRP A 525 9.76 -8.43 -5.87
CA TRP A 525 8.41 -7.94 -5.59
C TRP A 525 7.68 -8.86 -4.62
N PRO A 526 7.39 -8.41 -3.39
CA PRO A 526 6.73 -9.23 -2.38
C PRO A 526 5.32 -9.70 -2.77
N TRP A 527 4.53 -8.84 -3.43
CA TRP A 527 3.16 -9.19 -3.81
C TRP A 527 3.06 -10.44 -4.70
N LEU A 528 4.09 -10.70 -5.52
CA LEU A 528 4.14 -11.88 -6.41
C LEU A 528 4.30 -13.19 -5.66
N LEU A 529 4.68 -13.15 -4.38
CA LEU A 529 4.76 -14.34 -3.55
C LEU A 529 3.38 -14.99 -3.37
N GLY A 530 2.33 -14.17 -3.27
CA GLY A 530 0.96 -14.67 -3.17
C GLY A 530 0.53 -15.53 -4.35
N PRO A 531 0.52 -15.00 -5.59
CA PRO A 531 0.22 -15.79 -6.78
C PRO A 531 1.13 -17.01 -6.95
N PHE A 532 2.41 -16.91 -6.58
CA PHE A 532 3.33 -18.04 -6.64
C PHE A 532 2.94 -19.15 -5.66
N ILE A 533 2.68 -18.84 -4.39
CA ILE A 533 2.28 -19.86 -3.38
C ILE A 533 0.94 -20.49 -3.76
N LYS A 534 -0.04 -19.71 -4.23
CA LYS A 534 -1.32 -20.23 -4.74
C LYS A 534 -1.09 -21.22 -5.88
N ALA A 535 -0.24 -20.85 -6.85
CA ALA A 535 0.11 -21.73 -7.96
C ALA A 535 0.87 -22.99 -7.51
N TYR A 536 1.81 -22.85 -6.58
CA TYR A 536 2.56 -23.95 -5.98
C TYR A 536 1.63 -24.97 -5.34
N ILE A 537 0.73 -24.53 -4.47
CA ILE A 537 -0.24 -25.40 -3.79
C ILE A 537 -1.18 -26.07 -4.80
N LYS A 538 -1.63 -25.35 -5.82
CA LYS A 538 -2.52 -25.85 -6.86
C LYS A 538 -1.91 -26.99 -7.68
N VAL A 539 -0.63 -26.88 -8.09
CA VAL A 539 0.04 -27.95 -8.86
C VAL A 539 0.41 -29.15 -8.01
N HIS A 540 0.33 -29.03 -6.70
CA HIS A 540 0.50 -30.12 -5.74
C HIS A 540 -0.86 -30.62 -5.17
N ASP A 541 -1.94 -30.43 -5.95
CA ASP A 541 -3.28 -30.93 -5.68
C ASP A 541 -3.81 -30.55 -4.28
N HIS A 542 -3.45 -29.36 -3.78
CA HIS A 542 -3.84 -28.78 -2.49
C HIS A 542 -3.45 -29.60 -1.26
N ASP A 543 -2.41 -30.42 -1.35
CA ASP A 543 -1.93 -31.30 -0.28
C ASP A 543 -1.53 -30.53 0.98
N ALA A 544 -1.95 -31.01 2.15
CA ALA A 544 -1.71 -30.35 3.43
C ALA A 544 -0.21 -30.29 3.82
N ALA A 545 0.60 -31.28 3.43
CA ALA A 545 2.05 -31.22 3.69
C ALA A 545 2.71 -30.17 2.80
N GLN A 546 2.24 -29.99 1.57
CA GLN A 546 2.74 -28.95 0.66
C GLN A 546 2.33 -27.54 1.11
N ARG A 547 1.15 -27.36 1.74
CA ARG A 547 0.79 -26.07 2.37
C ARG A 547 1.75 -25.73 3.51
N ARG A 548 2.05 -26.69 4.39
CA ARG A 548 3.04 -26.49 5.48
C ARG A 548 4.44 -26.20 4.93
N TYR A 549 4.86 -26.93 3.89
CA TYR A 549 6.12 -26.69 3.22
C TYR A 549 6.17 -25.26 2.64
N ALA A 550 5.13 -24.85 1.94
CA ALA A 550 5.05 -23.49 1.37
C ALA A 550 5.13 -22.40 2.45
N PHE A 551 4.44 -22.58 3.58
CA PHE A 551 4.54 -21.67 4.72
C PHE A 551 5.99 -21.54 5.23
N HIS A 552 6.60 -22.67 5.61
CA HIS A 552 7.94 -22.66 6.21
C HIS A 552 9.07 -22.29 5.24
N THR A 553 8.87 -22.52 3.94
CA THR A 553 9.91 -22.29 2.93
C THR A 553 9.81 -20.91 2.29
N PHE A 554 8.59 -20.42 2.02
CA PHE A 554 8.40 -19.21 1.23
C PHE A 554 7.86 -18.02 2.03
N LEU A 555 6.99 -18.25 3.03
CA LEU A 555 6.32 -17.18 3.75
C LEU A 555 7.00 -16.84 5.08
N GLN A 556 7.17 -17.82 5.95
CA GLN A 556 7.72 -17.63 7.30
C GLN A 556 9.11 -16.95 7.32
N PRO A 557 10.08 -17.31 6.45
CA PRO A 557 11.40 -16.70 6.48
C PRO A 557 11.38 -15.19 6.25
N MET A 558 10.46 -14.69 5.41
CA MET A 558 10.25 -13.26 5.21
C MET A 558 9.73 -12.61 6.49
N LEU A 559 8.74 -13.22 7.16
CA LEU A 559 8.14 -12.69 8.39
C LEU A 559 9.16 -12.65 9.54
N ASP A 560 9.99 -13.68 9.66
CA ASP A 560 11.01 -13.80 10.73
C ASP A 560 12.07 -12.67 10.68
N VAL A 561 12.37 -12.14 9.49
CA VAL A 561 13.32 -11.01 9.33
C VAL A 561 12.81 -9.74 10.01
N TYR A 562 11.49 -9.55 10.10
CA TYR A 562 10.94 -8.35 10.72
C TYR A 562 10.96 -8.41 12.26
N GLY A 563 10.85 -9.59 12.85
CA GLY A 563 10.94 -9.81 14.30
C GLY A 563 9.80 -9.17 15.11
N GLU A 564 9.96 -9.13 16.44
CA GLU A 564 8.91 -8.73 17.40
C GLU A 564 8.48 -7.25 17.32
N SER A 565 9.30 -6.38 16.73
CA SER A 565 9.00 -4.95 16.59
C SER A 565 8.44 -4.59 15.21
N TRP A 566 7.89 -5.57 14.51
CA TRP A 566 7.26 -5.37 13.21
C TRP A 566 5.86 -4.73 13.37
N ASP A 567 5.56 -3.75 12.54
CA ASP A 567 4.28 -3.04 12.50
C ASP A 567 3.34 -3.55 11.39
N GLY A 568 3.65 -4.69 10.78
CA GLY A 568 2.91 -5.25 9.66
C GLY A 568 3.23 -4.64 8.29
N SER A 569 4.08 -3.61 8.25
CA SER A 569 4.48 -2.97 6.98
C SER A 569 5.35 -3.87 6.13
N LEU A 570 5.08 -3.91 4.82
CA LEU A 570 5.87 -4.64 3.83
C LEU A 570 6.26 -3.70 2.70
N TYR A 571 7.55 -3.63 2.42
CA TYR A 571 8.11 -2.79 1.37
C TYR A 571 7.54 -3.12 -0.02
N GLU A 572 7.61 -2.16 -0.92
CA GLU A 572 7.24 -2.30 -2.32
C GLU A 572 8.12 -3.31 -3.04
N ILE A 573 9.43 -3.10 -2.97
CA ILE A 573 10.45 -3.91 -3.65
C ILE A 573 11.68 -4.12 -2.75
N PHE A 574 12.51 -5.09 -3.15
CA PHE A 574 13.85 -5.30 -2.60
C PHE A 574 14.85 -5.41 -3.76
N ASP A 575 16.14 -5.21 -3.46
CA ASP A 575 17.20 -5.55 -4.40
C ASP A 575 17.08 -7.03 -4.82
N GLY A 576 17.42 -7.33 -6.06
CA GLY A 576 17.40 -8.70 -6.60
C GLY A 576 18.53 -9.58 -6.08
N ASP A 577 19.63 -8.97 -5.61
CA ASP A 577 20.81 -9.64 -5.08
C ASP A 577 20.95 -9.44 -3.57
N PRO A 578 21.59 -10.40 -2.86
CA PRO A 578 21.92 -10.23 -1.46
C PRO A 578 22.72 -8.93 -1.18
N PRO A 579 22.46 -8.22 -0.08
CA PRO A 579 21.64 -8.63 1.07
C PRO A 579 20.13 -8.39 0.91
N PHE A 580 19.59 -8.18 -0.29
CA PHE A 580 18.16 -7.89 -0.54
C PHE A 580 17.69 -6.64 0.21
N SER A 581 18.38 -5.53 0.01
CA SER A 581 18.04 -4.27 0.68
C SER A 581 16.63 -3.81 0.31
N PRO A 582 15.81 -3.36 1.30
CA PRO A 582 14.47 -2.86 1.03
C PRO A 582 14.53 -1.54 0.26
N GLN A 583 13.68 -1.40 -0.74
CA GLN A 583 13.62 -0.29 -1.67
C GLN A 583 12.15 0.13 -1.93
N GLY A 584 11.95 1.19 -2.73
CA GLY A 584 10.63 1.68 -3.04
C GLY A 584 9.95 2.33 -1.83
N CYS A 585 8.61 2.27 -1.76
CA CYS A 585 7.86 2.78 -0.62
C CYS A 585 7.93 1.83 0.58
N ILE A 586 7.80 2.38 1.79
CA ILE A 586 8.02 1.66 3.05
C ILE A 586 6.94 0.61 3.33
N THR A 587 5.76 0.81 2.78
CA THR A 587 4.65 -0.14 2.88
C THR A 587 3.76 -0.03 1.65
N GLN A 588 3.54 -1.17 1.00
CA GLN A 588 2.77 -1.29 -0.24
C GLN A 588 1.52 -2.13 0.00
N ALA A 589 0.37 -1.63 -0.47
CA ALA A 589 -0.92 -2.29 -0.27
C ALA A 589 -0.94 -3.73 -0.81
N TRP A 590 -0.52 -3.94 -2.05
CA TRP A 590 -0.51 -5.29 -2.63
C TRP A 590 0.49 -6.24 -1.97
N SER A 591 1.61 -5.74 -1.40
CA SER A 591 2.55 -6.58 -0.65
C SER A 591 1.91 -7.11 0.64
N VAL A 592 1.29 -6.22 1.43
CA VAL A 592 0.56 -6.60 2.65
C VAL A 592 -0.64 -7.48 2.30
N ALA A 593 -1.40 -7.11 1.27
CA ALA A 593 -2.60 -7.80 0.84
C ALA A 593 -2.33 -9.25 0.42
N GLU A 594 -1.37 -9.45 -0.49
CA GLU A 594 -1.10 -10.78 -1.05
C GLU A 594 -0.46 -11.72 -0.02
N VAL A 595 0.38 -11.18 0.89
CA VAL A 595 0.90 -11.96 2.01
C VAL A 595 -0.22 -12.39 2.96
N LEU A 596 -1.12 -11.48 3.34
CA LEU A 596 -2.24 -11.79 4.22
C LEU A 596 -3.24 -12.74 3.56
N ARG A 597 -3.64 -12.47 2.32
CA ARG A 597 -4.55 -13.33 1.55
C ARG A 597 -4.00 -14.77 1.45
N THR A 598 -2.76 -14.88 1.02
CA THR A 598 -2.11 -16.18 0.84
C THR A 598 -1.99 -16.95 2.14
N TRP A 599 -1.65 -16.28 3.24
CA TRP A 599 -1.63 -16.94 4.54
C TRP A 599 -3.00 -17.51 4.89
N VAL A 600 -4.06 -16.71 4.74
CA VAL A 600 -5.42 -17.11 5.12
C VAL A 600 -5.98 -18.15 4.14
N GLU A 601 -6.02 -17.84 2.84
CA GLU A 601 -6.70 -18.67 1.85
C GLU A 601 -5.88 -19.92 1.47
N ASP A 602 -4.60 -19.71 1.15
CA ASP A 602 -3.78 -20.77 0.54
C ASP A 602 -3.07 -21.63 1.59
N ILE A 603 -2.52 -21.04 2.65
CA ILE A 603 -1.80 -21.77 3.70
C ILE A 603 -2.75 -22.38 4.74
N ASP A 604 -3.57 -21.54 5.39
CA ASP A 604 -4.50 -21.98 6.44
C ASP A 604 -5.77 -22.63 5.86
N ASN A 605 -5.93 -22.60 4.54
CA ASN A 605 -7.07 -23.15 3.81
C ASN A 605 -8.44 -22.63 4.29
N ILE A 606 -8.48 -21.33 4.64
CA ILE A 606 -9.72 -20.64 4.96
C ILE A 606 -10.28 -20.07 3.65
N THR A 607 -11.11 -20.88 2.99
CA THR A 607 -11.70 -20.53 1.68
C THR A 607 -12.86 -19.57 1.82
N PRO A 608 -13.18 -18.79 0.76
CA PRO A 608 -14.38 -17.96 0.72
C PRO A 608 -15.66 -18.77 1.00
N HIS A 609 -16.55 -18.23 1.81
CA HIS A 609 -17.69 -18.96 2.37
C HIS A 609 -18.65 -19.54 1.31
N TYR A 610 -18.81 -18.85 0.18
CA TYR A 610 -19.74 -19.24 -0.89
C TYR A 610 -19.03 -19.84 -2.13
N GLU A 611 -17.74 -20.09 -2.08
CA GLU A 611 -16.96 -20.62 -3.21
C GLU A 611 -17.50 -21.97 -3.70
N SER A 612 -17.82 -22.88 -2.78
CA SER A 612 -18.34 -24.21 -3.13
C SER A 612 -19.70 -24.15 -3.83
N LEU A 613 -20.58 -23.22 -3.46
CA LEU A 613 -21.86 -23.03 -4.14
C LEU A 613 -21.67 -22.60 -5.59
N LEU A 614 -20.72 -21.69 -5.84
CA LEU A 614 -20.41 -21.19 -7.19
C LEU A 614 -19.75 -22.27 -8.07
N LEU A 615 -18.97 -23.18 -7.49
CA LEU A 615 -18.34 -24.28 -8.23
C LEU A 615 -19.33 -25.42 -8.55
N HIS A 616 -20.26 -25.73 -7.66
CA HIS A 616 -21.26 -26.78 -7.87
C HIS A 616 -22.19 -26.51 -9.05
N GLU A 617 -22.58 -25.27 -9.28
CA GLU A 617 -23.53 -24.93 -10.37
C GLU A 617 -22.85 -24.89 -11.75
N ILE A 618 -21.53 -24.79 -11.83
CA ILE A 618 -20.80 -24.83 -13.13
C ILE A 618 -20.26 -26.22 -13.48
N GLY A 619 -20.54 -27.25 -12.66
CA GLY A 619 -20.20 -28.64 -12.97
C GLY A 619 -18.66 -28.93 -12.92
N VAL A 620 -17.90 -28.21 -12.10
CA VAL A 620 -16.47 -28.42 -11.87
C VAL A 620 -16.26 -29.11 -10.53
#